data_dc3c1f0c4557280b7f31bfd213ab6b23
#
_entry.id   dc3c1f0c4557280b7f31bfd213ab6b23
#
_cell.length_a   1.000
_cell.length_b   1.000
_cell.length_c   1.000
_cell.angle_alpha   90.00
_cell.angle_beta   90.00
_cell.angle_gamma   90.00
#
_symmetry.space_group_name_H-M   'P 1'
#
loop_
_entity.id
_entity.type
_entity.pdbx_description
1 polymer ?
#
loop_
_entity_poly.entity_id
_entity_poly.type
_entity_poly.pdbx_seq_one_letter_code
_entity_poly.pdbx_strand_id
1 'polypeptide(L)'
;MLHSLYIRDYILIEELTCTFPTGLIAVTGETGAGKSIFVSALQLLAGGRADMSTIRQGCAKAVIEGEFTQLSPQVIEWMQAQELEVEESCLVRREIRQTGRSRIFVNDTPVTLAQLEELGALLLDVHSQHRNLLLREGAYQIALIDSQLGAEADLVEAYHRSYQRYHDNAIRLKKLRTEAQQAEAEYEINSRAYEEISALKLEQYSLTDLTDEAERLTHTQEIQEGLQSILALLNRPHSIVDQLTTAQEQMEQTATYLPELSNYTERMRSLVIELDDIESDLNRLQGEVAYNPSRLEEINTILGGVNALLKKHNLLSPEELIEYSQELGAKLAHTAQYEQELAELRTEVLQQRTEVLTLGKQLHEARAKAAKTIARSVTETLCQLEMPHARFDIALQLLDKPTERGMDQVDFLLSANSDQPLRPVTDIASGGEIARLMLALKALRSQATTSSAELASSPAIVFDEIDTGTSGIAASRIGDMLHTMGERQQIFVITHLPQIASAATQHILIYKEETRGETHSHLRLLTPEERISEIARLQSGDQITPEAIAAAHTLLTAHD
;
A
#
# COMPACT_ATOMS: atom_id res chain seq x y z
N MET A 1 -14.60 -20.59 -11.44
CA MET A 1 -15.33 -20.65 -12.72
C MET A 1 -16.60 -19.82 -12.69
N LEU A 2 -17.09 -19.34 -13.84
CA LEU A 2 -18.38 -18.65 -13.95
C LEU A 2 -19.52 -19.69 -13.88
N HIS A 3 -20.31 -19.65 -12.81
CA HIS A 3 -21.42 -20.57 -12.59
C HIS A 3 -22.71 -20.05 -13.21
N SER A 4 -23.04 -18.77 -13.01
CA SER A 4 -24.23 -18.15 -13.55
C SER A 4 -23.99 -16.73 -14.04
N LEU A 5 -24.81 -16.30 -15.02
CA LEU A 5 -24.82 -14.95 -15.56
C LEU A 5 -26.27 -14.47 -15.60
N TYR A 6 -26.51 -13.33 -14.97
CA TYR A 6 -27.77 -12.59 -15.06
C TYR A 6 -27.55 -11.25 -15.77
N ILE A 7 -28.38 -10.96 -16.74
CA ILE A 7 -28.35 -9.69 -17.49
C ILE A 7 -29.75 -9.11 -17.53
N ARG A 8 -29.89 -7.82 -17.25
CA ARG A 8 -31.17 -7.11 -17.36
C ARG A 8 -30.96 -5.73 -17.98
N ASP A 9 -31.90 -5.41 -18.93
CA ASP A 9 -31.96 -4.11 -19.61
C ASP A 9 -30.65 -3.68 -20.29
N TYR A 10 -29.96 -4.65 -20.93
CA TYR A 10 -28.64 -4.43 -21.53
C TYR A 10 -28.70 -4.63 -23.06
N ILE A 11 -28.49 -3.60 -23.83
CA ILE A 11 -28.56 -3.54 -25.31
C ILE A 11 -29.88 -4.15 -25.82
N LEU A 12 -29.88 -5.37 -26.38
CA LEU A 12 -31.05 -6.08 -26.89
C LEU A 12 -31.62 -7.12 -25.90
N ILE A 13 -30.99 -7.29 -24.76
CA ILE A 13 -31.39 -8.24 -23.72
C ILE A 13 -32.31 -7.51 -22.73
N GLU A 14 -33.54 -7.96 -22.59
CA GLU A 14 -34.47 -7.48 -21.58
C GLU A 14 -34.18 -8.13 -20.24
N GLU A 15 -34.21 -9.45 -20.21
CA GLU A 15 -33.86 -10.25 -19.04
C GLU A 15 -33.31 -11.60 -19.51
N LEU A 16 -32.19 -12.01 -18.92
CA LEU A 16 -31.51 -13.26 -19.21
C LEU A 16 -30.92 -13.84 -17.94
N THR A 17 -31.20 -15.12 -17.71
CA THR A 17 -30.49 -15.92 -16.69
C THR A 17 -29.97 -17.19 -17.33
N CYS A 18 -28.66 -17.46 -17.17
CA CYS A 18 -28.06 -18.67 -17.73
C CYS A 18 -27.07 -19.25 -16.72
N THR A 19 -27.07 -20.56 -16.57
CA THR A 19 -26.08 -21.31 -15.79
C THR A 19 -25.12 -22.03 -16.73
N PHE A 20 -23.86 -22.10 -16.36
CA PHE A 20 -22.79 -22.66 -17.19
C PHE A 20 -22.17 -23.87 -16.50
N PRO A 21 -22.04 -24.99 -17.21
CA PRO A 21 -21.25 -26.12 -16.71
C PRO A 21 -19.76 -25.87 -16.84
N THR A 22 -18.97 -26.83 -16.37
CA THR A 22 -17.52 -26.89 -16.59
C THR A 22 -17.22 -27.33 -18.02
N GLY A 23 -15.96 -27.16 -18.45
CA GLY A 23 -15.50 -27.65 -19.73
C GLY A 23 -15.51 -26.63 -20.86
N LEU A 24 -15.47 -27.13 -22.09
CA LEU A 24 -15.54 -26.32 -23.30
C LEU A 24 -16.99 -26.03 -23.67
N ILE A 25 -17.34 -24.74 -23.73
CA ILE A 25 -18.68 -24.25 -24.07
C ILE A 25 -18.63 -23.49 -25.39
N ALA A 26 -19.26 -24.00 -26.43
CA ALA A 26 -19.40 -23.27 -27.69
C ALA A 26 -20.58 -22.28 -27.60
N VAL A 27 -20.37 -21.08 -28.12
CA VAL A 27 -21.39 -20.04 -28.25
C VAL A 27 -21.57 -19.72 -29.73
N THR A 28 -22.72 -20.12 -30.28
CA THR A 28 -23.06 -19.84 -31.68
C THR A 28 -24.27 -18.92 -31.79
N GLY A 29 -24.60 -18.52 -33.00
CA GLY A 29 -25.74 -17.65 -33.29
C GLY A 29 -25.51 -16.83 -34.56
N GLU A 30 -26.53 -16.19 -35.06
CA GLU A 30 -26.44 -15.33 -36.23
C GLU A 30 -25.54 -14.11 -36.03
N THR A 31 -24.99 -13.58 -37.11
CA THR A 31 -24.25 -12.31 -37.09
C THR A 31 -25.16 -11.18 -36.60
N GLY A 32 -24.74 -10.49 -35.56
CA GLY A 32 -25.56 -9.44 -34.92
C GLY A 32 -26.62 -9.96 -33.93
N ALA A 33 -26.75 -11.28 -33.68
CA ALA A 33 -27.71 -11.85 -32.75
C ALA A 33 -27.43 -11.62 -31.27
N GLY A 34 -26.27 -11.05 -30.91
CA GLY A 34 -25.95 -10.80 -29.53
C GLY A 34 -24.68 -11.50 -29.00
N LYS A 35 -23.94 -12.22 -29.88
CA LYS A 35 -22.63 -12.79 -29.49
C LYS A 35 -21.70 -11.75 -28.88
N SER A 36 -21.58 -10.61 -29.55
CA SER A 36 -20.78 -9.48 -29.04
C SER A 36 -21.39 -8.88 -27.75
N ILE A 37 -22.71 -8.97 -27.55
CA ILE A 37 -23.37 -8.52 -26.32
C ILE A 37 -22.99 -9.42 -25.14
N PHE A 38 -22.95 -10.73 -25.35
CA PHE A 38 -22.49 -11.69 -24.36
C PHE A 38 -21.03 -11.46 -23.94
N VAL A 39 -20.13 -11.30 -24.95
CA VAL A 39 -18.70 -10.98 -24.67
C VAL A 39 -18.57 -9.65 -23.94
N SER A 40 -19.30 -8.62 -24.35
CA SER A 40 -19.29 -7.31 -23.70
C SER A 40 -19.78 -7.37 -22.25
N ALA A 41 -20.80 -8.20 -21.96
CA ALA A 41 -21.27 -8.42 -20.59
C ALA A 41 -20.18 -9.06 -19.72
N LEU A 42 -19.47 -10.08 -20.23
CA LEU A 42 -18.35 -10.71 -19.53
C LEU A 42 -17.17 -9.74 -19.35
N GLN A 43 -16.88 -8.90 -20.35
CA GLN A 43 -15.87 -7.86 -20.23
C GLN A 43 -16.20 -6.85 -19.14
N LEU A 44 -17.48 -6.49 -18.98
CA LEU A 44 -17.92 -5.60 -17.91
C LEU A 44 -17.71 -6.21 -16.53
N LEU A 45 -17.94 -7.51 -16.36
CA LEU A 45 -17.64 -8.25 -15.13
C LEU A 45 -16.13 -8.36 -14.86
N ALA A 46 -15.32 -8.40 -15.91
CA ALA A 46 -13.86 -8.38 -15.82
C ALA A 46 -13.26 -6.96 -15.66
N GLY A 47 -14.05 -5.94 -15.29
CA GLY A 47 -13.56 -4.58 -15.06
C GLY A 47 -13.54 -3.68 -16.31
N GLY A 48 -14.06 -4.11 -17.47
CA GLY A 48 -14.12 -3.30 -18.69
C GLY A 48 -14.88 -1.98 -18.47
N ARG A 49 -14.61 -0.96 -19.29
CA ARG A 49 -15.30 0.34 -19.20
C ARG A 49 -16.77 0.20 -19.59
N ALA A 50 -17.65 0.82 -18.82
CA ALA A 50 -19.07 0.86 -19.11
C ALA A 50 -19.40 2.03 -20.04
N ASP A 51 -20.27 1.78 -21.04
CA ASP A 51 -20.81 2.80 -21.91
C ASP A 51 -22.33 2.94 -21.64
N MET A 52 -22.83 4.16 -21.50
CA MET A 52 -24.25 4.44 -21.29
C MET A 52 -25.11 4.04 -22.50
N SER A 53 -24.53 4.02 -23.70
CA SER A 53 -25.22 3.57 -24.93
C SER A 53 -25.63 2.09 -24.87
N THR A 54 -25.07 1.32 -23.94
CA THR A 54 -25.40 -0.10 -23.74
C THR A 54 -26.67 -0.33 -22.88
N ILE A 55 -27.23 0.72 -22.30
CA ILE A 55 -28.53 0.63 -21.60
C ILE A 55 -29.65 0.50 -22.63
N ARG A 56 -30.54 -0.47 -22.42
CA ARG A 56 -31.70 -0.66 -23.31
C ARG A 56 -32.54 0.60 -23.39
N GLN A 57 -33.02 0.92 -24.59
CA GLN A 57 -33.84 2.11 -24.83
C GLN A 57 -35.08 2.13 -23.93
N GLY A 58 -35.34 3.21 -23.25
CA GLY A 58 -36.47 3.36 -22.31
C GLY A 58 -36.19 2.90 -20.87
N CYS A 59 -35.04 2.28 -20.58
CA CYS A 59 -34.69 1.79 -19.25
C CYS A 59 -33.77 2.77 -18.51
N ALA A 60 -33.91 2.87 -17.18
CA ALA A 60 -33.11 3.77 -16.35
C ALA A 60 -31.70 3.24 -16.03
N LYS A 61 -31.53 1.92 -16.02
CA LYS A 61 -30.28 1.24 -15.72
C LYS A 61 -30.21 -0.13 -16.42
N ALA A 62 -29.01 -0.58 -16.69
CA ALA A 62 -28.70 -1.97 -17.01
C ALA A 62 -28.02 -2.65 -15.82
N VAL A 63 -28.27 -3.94 -15.62
CA VAL A 63 -27.68 -4.76 -14.56
C VAL A 63 -27.06 -5.99 -15.18
N ILE A 64 -25.81 -6.29 -14.77
CA ILE A 64 -25.10 -7.50 -15.15
C ILE A 64 -24.54 -8.11 -13.87
N GLU A 65 -24.86 -9.40 -13.62
CA GLU A 65 -24.38 -10.14 -12.47
C GLU A 65 -23.73 -11.44 -12.93
N GLY A 66 -22.59 -11.76 -12.34
CA GLY A 66 -21.89 -13.04 -12.57
C GLY A 66 -21.56 -13.68 -11.23
N GLU A 67 -21.97 -14.93 -11.06
CA GLU A 67 -21.63 -15.74 -9.91
C GLU A 67 -20.46 -16.66 -10.24
N PHE A 68 -19.40 -16.58 -9.45
CA PHE A 68 -18.20 -17.39 -9.63
C PHE A 68 -18.07 -18.37 -8.47
N THR A 69 -17.89 -19.64 -8.80
CA THR A 69 -17.68 -20.73 -7.84
C THR A 69 -16.28 -21.34 -8.04
N GLN A 70 -15.85 -22.22 -7.15
CA GLN A 70 -14.49 -22.82 -7.17
C GLN A 70 -13.41 -21.73 -7.26
N LEU A 71 -13.44 -20.83 -6.29
CA LEU A 71 -12.51 -19.71 -6.23
C LEU A 71 -11.06 -20.18 -6.02
N SER A 72 -10.11 -19.56 -6.73
CA SER A 72 -8.70 -19.85 -6.53
C SER A 72 -8.21 -19.29 -5.19
N PRO A 73 -7.14 -19.85 -4.59
CA PRO A 73 -6.51 -19.27 -3.40
C PRO A 73 -6.17 -17.79 -3.58
N GLN A 74 -5.72 -17.39 -4.77
CA GLN A 74 -5.40 -16.00 -5.09
C GLN A 74 -6.62 -15.06 -5.03
N VAL A 75 -7.80 -15.54 -5.46
CA VAL A 75 -9.05 -14.77 -5.32
C VAL A 75 -9.42 -14.62 -3.85
N ILE A 76 -9.30 -15.69 -3.07
CA ILE A 76 -9.61 -15.67 -1.63
C ILE A 76 -8.67 -14.71 -0.89
N GLU A 77 -7.37 -14.79 -1.15
CA GLU A 77 -6.36 -13.90 -0.56
C GLU A 77 -6.62 -12.44 -0.95
N TRP A 78 -6.96 -12.19 -2.22
CA TRP A 78 -7.30 -10.84 -2.67
C TRP A 78 -8.54 -10.30 -1.95
N MET A 79 -9.62 -11.10 -1.83
CA MET A 79 -10.83 -10.71 -1.12
C MET A 79 -10.54 -10.38 0.35
N GLN A 80 -9.73 -11.19 1.02
CA GLN A 80 -9.30 -10.96 2.41
C GLN A 80 -8.48 -9.66 2.54
N ALA A 81 -7.57 -9.40 1.60
CA ALA A 81 -6.74 -8.18 1.59
C ALA A 81 -7.57 -6.90 1.35
N GLN A 82 -8.73 -7.02 0.68
CA GLN A 82 -9.68 -5.94 0.45
C GLN A 82 -10.79 -5.86 1.52
N GLU A 83 -10.69 -6.66 2.60
CA GLU A 83 -11.68 -6.73 3.68
C GLU A 83 -13.10 -7.10 3.18
N LEU A 84 -13.19 -7.91 2.10
CA LEU A 84 -14.45 -8.40 1.55
C LEU A 84 -14.85 -9.74 2.21
N GLU A 85 -16.15 -9.97 2.32
CA GLU A 85 -16.67 -11.25 2.80
C GLU A 85 -16.30 -12.38 1.83
N VAL A 86 -15.68 -13.44 2.38
CA VAL A 86 -15.30 -14.64 1.62
C VAL A 86 -16.35 -15.71 1.84
N GLU A 87 -17.09 -16.05 0.79
CA GLU A 87 -18.09 -17.09 0.75
C GLU A 87 -17.65 -18.22 -0.18
N GLU A 88 -18.47 -19.27 -0.34
CA GLU A 88 -18.24 -20.36 -1.29
C GLU A 88 -18.30 -19.89 -2.75
N SER A 89 -19.02 -18.79 -3.00
CA SER A 89 -19.10 -18.12 -4.29
C SER A 89 -18.73 -16.65 -4.19
N CYS A 90 -18.37 -16.05 -5.32
CA CYS A 90 -18.14 -14.62 -5.47
C CYS A 90 -19.16 -14.07 -6.47
N LEU A 91 -20.06 -13.21 -5.99
CA LEU A 91 -21.05 -12.53 -6.82
C LEU A 91 -20.53 -11.16 -7.22
N VAL A 92 -20.29 -10.97 -8.51
CA VAL A 92 -19.91 -9.66 -9.08
C VAL A 92 -21.12 -9.05 -9.75
N ARG A 93 -21.59 -7.89 -9.25
CA ARG A 93 -22.71 -7.15 -9.83
C ARG A 93 -22.29 -5.79 -10.32
N ARG A 94 -22.73 -5.45 -11.53
CA ARG A 94 -22.49 -4.16 -12.15
C ARG A 94 -23.77 -3.49 -12.59
N GLU A 95 -24.04 -2.27 -12.10
CA GLU A 95 -25.17 -1.43 -12.50
C GLU A 95 -24.65 -0.25 -13.34
N ILE A 96 -25.12 -0.12 -14.58
CA ILE A 96 -24.84 1.00 -15.47
C ILE A 96 -26.07 1.91 -15.46
N ARG A 97 -25.92 3.20 -15.16
CA ARG A 97 -27.03 4.16 -15.06
C ARG A 97 -26.92 5.25 -16.12
N GLN A 98 -28.03 5.76 -16.56
CA GLN A 98 -28.09 6.88 -17.53
C GLN A 98 -27.37 8.15 -17.03
N THR A 99 -27.14 8.29 -15.72
CA THR A 99 -26.39 9.41 -15.12
C THR A 99 -24.87 9.34 -15.35
N GLY A 100 -24.38 8.35 -16.10
CA GLY A 100 -22.96 8.14 -16.39
C GLY A 100 -22.17 7.48 -15.25
N ARG A 101 -22.80 7.13 -14.13
CA ARG A 101 -22.16 6.46 -13.00
C ARG A 101 -22.45 4.97 -13.06
N SER A 102 -21.39 4.15 -13.13
CA SER A 102 -21.47 2.72 -12.90
C SER A 102 -21.27 2.43 -11.41
N ARG A 103 -22.13 1.56 -10.84
CA ARG A 103 -21.95 1.02 -9.49
C ARG A 103 -21.49 -0.42 -9.60
N ILE A 104 -20.60 -0.81 -8.74
CA ILE A 104 -19.96 -2.12 -8.75
C ILE A 104 -20.07 -2.70 -7.35
N PHE A 105 -20.43 -3.98 -7.26
CA PHE A 105 -20.56 -4.69 -5.99
C PHE A 105 -19.91 -6.06 -6.10
N VAL A 106 -19.24 -6.47 -5.04
CA VAL A 106 -18.73 -7.82 -4.83
C VAL A 106 -19.33 -8.32 -3.52
N ASN A 107 -20.09 -9.42 -3.55
CA ASN A 107 -20.86 -9.94 -2.40
C ASN A 107 -21.61 -8.81 -1.66
N ASP A 108 -22.40 -8.01 -2.42
CA ASP A 108 -23.13 -6.82 -1.96
C ASP A 108 -22.30 -5.65 -1.42
N THR A 109 -20.99 -5.79 -1.28
CA THR A 109 -20.09 -4.71 -0.88
C THR A 109 -19.71 -3.84 -2.07
N PRO A 110 -19.88 -2.49 -2.00
CA PRO A 110 -19.51 -1.61 -3.10
C PRO A 110 -17.99 -1.53 -3.24
N VAL A 111 -17.49 -1.70 -4.48
CA VAL A 111 -16.06 -1.64 -4.80
C VAL A 111 -15.77 -0.63 -5.90
N THR A 112 -14.53 -0.22 -6.03
CA THR A 112 -14.04 0.68 -7.09
C THR A 112 -13.80 -0.08 -8.41
N LEU A 113 -13.68 0.65 -9.52
CA LEU A 113 -13.35 0.04 -10.81
C LEU A 113 -11.96 -0.62 -10.79
N ALA A 114 -10.98 -0.02 -10.13
CA ALA A 114 -9.63 -0.58 -10.01
C ALA A 114 -9.64 -1.93 -9.27
N GLN A 115 -10.39 -2.02 -8.16
CA GLN A 115 -10.57 -3.29 -7.44
C GLN A 115 -11.28 -4.34 -8.31
N LEU A 116 -12.28 -3.94 -9.12
CA LEU A 116 -12.90 -4.87 -10.06
C LEU A 116 -11.97 -5.31 -11.19
N GLU A 117 -11.10 -4.43 -11.69
CA GLU A 117 -10.10 -4.80 -12.71
C GLU A 117 -9.12 -5.85 -12.18
N GLU A 118 -8.66 -5.70 -10.94
CA GLU A 118 -7.80 -6.67 -10.26
C GLU A 118 -8.52 -8.02 -10.05
N LEU A 119 -9.71 -8.01 -9.46
CA LEU A 119 -10.50 -9.22 -9.23
C LEU A 119 -10.90 -9.88 -10.56
N GLY A 120 -11.34 -9.08 -11.53
CA GLY A 120 -11.76 -9.55 -12.84
C GLY A 120 -10.65 -10.29 -13.59
N ALA A 121 -9.41 -9.83 -13.47
CA ALA A 121 -8.25 -10.53 -14.05
C ALA A 121 -7.99 -11.91 -13.42
N LEU A 122 -8.41 -12.12 -12.17
CA LEU A 122 -8.33 -13.41 -11.47
C LEU A 122 -9.52 -14.33 -11.79
N LEU A 123 -10.66 -13.79 -12.22
CA LEU A 123 -11.89 -14.54 -12.46
C LEU A 123 -12.14 -14.87 -13.93
N LEU A 124 -11.83 -13.95 -14.84
CA LEU A 124 -12.14 -14.03 -16.27
C LEU A 124 -10.97 -13.56 -17.13
N ASP A 125 -10.57 -14.39 -18.07
CA ASP A 125 -9.55 -14.08 -19.07
C ASP A 125 -10.21 -13.95 -20.46
N VAL A 126 -10.58 -12.73 -20.86
CA VAL A 126 -11.37 -12.47 -22.07
C VAL A 126 -10.46 -12.04 -23.22
N HIS A 127 -10.36 -12.87 -24.25
CA HIS A 127 -9.60 -12.63 -25.49
C HIS A 127 -10.52 -12.19 -26.62
N SER A 128 -10.45 -10.89 -26.98
CA SER A 128 -11.15 -10.30 -28.12
C SER A 128 -10.19 -9.44 -28.95
N GLN A 129 -10.58 -9.07 -30.17
CA GLN A 129 -9.73 -8.28 -31.09
C GLN A 129 -9.11 -7.01 -30.45
N HIS A 130 -9.78 -6.41 -29.47
CA HIS A 130 -9.32 -5.18 -28.81
C HIS A 130 -8.44 -5.40 -27.58
N ARG A 131 -8.29 -6.64 -27.08
CA ARG A 131 -7.52 -6.95 -25.85
C ARG A 131 -6.22 -7.75 -26.08
N ASN A 132 -5.73 -7.86 -27.29
CA ASN A 132 -4.39 -8.40 -27.60
C ASN A 132 -3.22 -7.56 -26.97
N LEU A 133 -3.57 -6.57 -26.15
CA LEU A 133 -2.65 -5.73 -25.40
C LEU A 133 -1.84 -6.51 -24.34
N LEU A 134 -2.37 -7.60 -23.79
CA LEU A 134 -1.68 -8.38 -22.76
C LEU A 134 -0.33 -8.95 -23.23
N LEU A 135 -0.26 -9.41 -24.51
CA LEU A 135 0.99 -9.87 -25.08
C LEU A 135 2.07 -8.78 -25.20
N ARG A 136 1.66 -7.50 -25.10
CA ARG A 136 2.55 -6.34 -25.15
C ARG A 136 3.10 -5.96 -23.78
N GLU A 137 2.53 -6.51 -22.71
CA GLU A 137 2.93 -6.22 -21.34
C GLU A 137 4.08 -7.13 -20.91
N GLY A 138 5.26 -6.55 -20.66
CA GLY A 138 6.42 -7.29 -20.18
C GLY A 138 6.16 -8.08 -18.90
N ALA A 139 5.23 -7.60 -18.06
CA ALA A 139 4.79 -8.31 -16.87
C ALA A 139 4.13 -9.65 -17.19
N TYR A 140 3.24 -9.69 -18.19
CA TYR A 140 2.60 -10.92 -18.65
C TYR A 140 3.60 -11.87 -19.28
N GLN A 141 4.52 -11.34 -20.11
CA GLN A 141 5.55 -12.13 -20.77
C GLN A 141 6.48 -12.81 -19.75
N ILE A 142 6.92 -12.07 -18.72
CA ILE A 142 7.73 -12.62 -17.62
C ILE A 142 6.95 -13.69 -16.85
N ALA A 143 5.71 -13.42 -16.46
CA ALA A 143 4.87 -14.35 -15.71
C ALA A 143 4.63 -15.67 -16.48
N LEU A 144 4.50 -15.60 -17.82
CA LEU A 144 4.38 -16.78 -18.65
C LEU A 144 5.67 -17.63 -18.62
N ILE A 145 6.85 -16.99 -18.72
CA ILE A 145 8.13 -17.70 -18.64
C ILE A 145 8.29 -18.32 -17.26
N ASP A 146 7.98 -17.58 -16.20
CA ASP A 146 8.08 -18.04 -14.81
C ASP A 146 7.18 -19.24 -14.53
N SER A 147 5.99 -19.30 -15.16
CA SER A 147 5.10 -20.47 -15.06
C SER A 147 5.69 -21.76 -15.64
N GLN A 148 6.76 -21.68 -16.42
CA GLN A 148 7.44 -22.81 -17.09
C GLN A 148 8.80 -23.15 -16.47
N LEU A 149 9.17 -22.55 -15.34
CA LEU A 149 10.46 -22.80 -14.68
C LEU A 149 10.54 -24.18 -14.00
N GLY A 150 9.40 -24.84 -13.75
CA GLY A 150 9.34 -26.16 -13.14
C GLY A 150 10.07 -26.22 -11.80
N ALA A 151 11.12 -27.03 -11.71
CA ALA A 151 11.90 -27.18 -10.48
C ALA A 151 12.68 -25.91 -10.05
N GLU A 152 12.86 -24.95 -10.95
CA GLU A 152 13.55 -23.68 -10.68
C GLU A 152 12.57 -22.55 -10.28
N ALA A 153 11.27 -22.83 -10.08
CA ALA A 153 10.24 -21.85 -9.73
C ALA A 153 10.51 -21.11 -8.40
N ASP A 154 11.12 -21.80 -7.43
CA ASP A 154 11.50 -21.24 -6.13
C ASP A 154 12.46 -20.02 -6.25
N LEU A 155 13.20 -19.92 -7.37
CA LEU A 155 14.09 -18.80 -7.63
C LEU A 155 13.35 -17.47 -7.75
N VAL A 156 12.12 -17.49 -8.26
CA VAL A 156 11.29 -16.28 -8.40
C VAL A 156 10.97 -15.71 -7.03
N GLU A 157 10.52 -16.57 -6.11
CA GLU A 157 10.17 -16.15 -4.76
C GLU A 157 11.41 -15.77 -3.93
N ALA A 158 12.51 -16.51 -4.08
CA ALA A 158 13.78 -16.18 -3.44
C ALA A 158 14.30 -14.80 -3.89
N TYR A 159 14.25 -14.54 -5.22
CA TYR A 159 14.62 -13.23 -5.76
C TYR A 159 13.72 -12.13 -5.22
N HIS A 160 12.41 -12.30 -5.26
CA HIS A 160 11.44 -11.29 -4.82
C HIS A 160 11.65 -10.92 -3.34
N ARG A 161 11.82 -11.92 -2.46
CA ARG A 161 12.12 -11.70 -1.03
C ARG A 161 13.44 -10.95 -0.81
N SER A 162 14.48 -11.30 -1.56
CA SER A 162 15.79 -10.65 -1.47
C SER A 162 15.71 -9.21 -2.02
N TYR A 163 15.00 -8.99 -3.13
CA TYR A 163 14.81 -7.66 -3.70
C TYR A 163 14.02 -6.72 -2.76
N GLN A 164 12.95 -7.19 -2.13
CA GLN A 164 12.18 -6.38 -1.18
C GLN A 164 13.06 -5.91 -0.02
N ARG A 165 13.82 -6.84 0.60
CA ARG A 165 14.76 -6.47 1.68
C ARG A 165 15.77 -5.43 1.25
N TYR A 166 16.37 -5.61 0.08
CA TYR A 166 17.31 -4.64 -0.50
C TYR A 166 16.65 -3.29 -0.74
N HIS A 167 15.46 -3.28 -1.33
CA HIS A 167 14.71 -2.07 -1.68
C HIS A 167 14.35 -1.24 -0.43
N ASP A 168 13.81 -1.89 0.59
CA ASP A 168 13.40 -1.25 1.84
C ASP A 168 14.60 -0.66 2.58
N ASN A 169 15.70 -1.42 2.68
CA ASN A 169 16.91 -0.92 3.30
C ASN A 169 17.60 0.18 2.48
N ALA A 170 17.51 0.15 1.15
CA ALA A 170 18.01 1.24 0.31
C ALA A 170 17.21 2.54 0.51
N ILE A 171 15.89 2.46 0.65
CA ILE A 171 15.03 3.61 0.99
C ILE A 171 15.39 4.12 2.39
N ARG A 172 15.52 3.21 3.37
CA ARG A 172 15.90 3.57 4.75
C ARG A 172 17.27 4.25 4.79
N LEU A 173 18.25 3.74 4.06
CA LEU A 173 19.59 4.34 3.95
C LEU A 173 19.54 5.76 3.38
N LYS A 174 18.73 5.98 2.35
CA LYS A 174 18.55 7.31 1.76
C LYS A 174 17.92 8.29 2.75
N LYS A 175 16.90 7.85 3.51
CA LYS A 175 16.25 8.67 4.54
C LYS A 175 17.22 9.02 5.67
N LEU A 176 17.89 8.02 6.23
CA LEU A 176 18.86 8.18 7.30
C LEU A 176 20.02 9.12 6.90
N ARG A 177 20.49 9.02 5.66
CA ARG A 177 21.51 9.94 5.13
C ARG A 177 21.04 11.39 5.11
N THR A 178 19.78 11.63 4.76
CA THR A 178 19.23 13.00 4.76
C THR A 178 19.11 13.55 6.19
N GLU A 179 18.65 12.72 7.13
CA GLU A 179 18.54 13.08 8.55
C GLU A 179 19.93 13.36 9.16
N ALA A 180 20.92 12.52 8.87
CA ALA A 180 22.29 12.72 9.32
C ALA A 180 22.92 14.02 8.77
N GLN A 181 22.68 14.34 7.48
CA GLN A 181 23.16 15.59 6.89
C GLN A 181 22.52 16.83 7.53
N GLN A 182 21.24 16.77 7.89
CA GLN A 182 20.57 17.85 8.61
C GLN A 182 21.13 18.01 10.03
N ALA A 183 21.30 16.90 10.75
CA ALA A 183 21.89 16.90 12.09
C ALA A 183 23.32 17.43 12.09
N GLU A 184 24.13 17.07 11.10
CA GLU A 184 25.50 17.59 10.92
C GLU A 184 25.51 19.09 10.65
N ALA A 185 24.62 19.60 9.81
CA ALA A 185 24.50 21.03 9.52
C ALA A 185 24.11 21.87 10.76
N GLU A 186 23.33 21.28 11.68
CA GLU A 186 22.92 21.92 12.93
C GLU A 186 23.93 21.72 14.08
N TYR A 187 24.89 20.80 13.94
CA TYR A 187 25.77 20.36 15.01
C TYR A 187 26.54 21.49 15.64
N GLU A 188 27.19 22.36 14.85
CA GLU A 188 27.97 23.48 15.38
C GLU A 188 27.12 24.49 16.17
N ILE A 189 25.89 24.75 15.69
CA ILE A 189 24.98 25.69 16.36
C ILE A 189 24.50 25.09 17.67
N ASN A 190 24.09 23.82 17.64
CA ASN A 190 23.60 23.11 18.82
C ASN A 190 24.70 22.88 19.87
N SER A 191 25.93 22.56 19.42
CA SER A 191 27.08 22.38 20.31
C SER A 191 27.42 23.66 21.05
N ARG A 192 27.50 24.80 20.34
CA ARG A 192 27.76 26.12 20.98
C ARG A 192 26.66 26.48 21.97
N ALA A 193 25.40 26.31 21.61
CA ALA A 193 24.27 26.59 22.48
C ALA A 193 24.33 25.70 23.75
N TYR A 194 24.60 24.41 23.58
CA TYR A 194 24.75 23.46 24.68
C TYR A 194 25.93 23.84 25.62
N GLU A 195 27.09 24.19 25.07
CA GLU A 195 28.26 24.60 25.84
C GLU A 195 27.99 25.89 26.63
N GLU A 196 27.37 26.91 26.02
CA GLU A 196 26.99 28.17 26.67
C GLU A 196 26.06 27.96 27.87
N ILE A 197 25.04 27.11 27.70
CA ILE A 197 24.08 26.83 28.77
C ILE A 197 24.71 25.97 29.85
N SER A 198 25.46 24.92 29.47
CA SER A 198 26.13 24.02 30.42
C SER A 198 27.19 24.72 31.26
N ALA A 199 27.83 25.79 30.73
CA ALA A 199 28.82 26.58 31.46
C ALA A 199 28.21 27.29 32.70
N LEU A 200 26.91 27.58 32.68
CA LEU A 200 26.22 28.19 33.83
C LEU A 200 25.93 27.22 34.97
N LYS A 201 26.05 25.90 34.76
CA LYS A 201 25.81 24.85 35.76
C LYS A 201 24.52 25.01 36.54
N LEU A 202 23.45 25.34 35.84
CA LEU A 202 22.14 25.70 36.42
C LEU A 202 21.56 24.63 37.36
N GLU A 203 21.89 23.36 37.14
CA GLU A 203 21.46 22.24 37.99
C GLU A 203 22.02 22.31 39.42
N GLN A 204 23.06 23.11 39.66
CA GLN A 204 23.71 23.25 40.97
C GLN A 204 23.11 24.37 41.83
N TYR A 205 22.22 25.18 41.29
CA TYR A 205 21.69 26.38 41.94
C TYR A 205 20.15 26.38 41.96
N SER A 206 19.59 26.77 43.10
CA SER A 206 18.21 27.25 43.17
C SER A 206 18.20 28.73 42.75
N LEU A 207 17.66 29.06 41.59
CA LEU A 207 17.65 30.44 41.11
C LEU A 207 16.81 31.36 41.96
N THR A 208 15.78 30.83 42.63
CA THR A 208 14.98 31.56 43.63
C THR A 208 15.85 31.97 44.82
N ASP A 209 16.62 31.01 45.36
CA ASP A 209 17.52 31.28 46.50
C ASP A 209 18.61 32.30 46.13
N LEU A 210 19.18 32.20 44.89
CA LEU A 210 20.13 33.16 44.39
C LEU A 210 19.55 34.58 44.25
N THR A 211 18.30 34.68 43.80
CA THR A 211 17.61 35.98 43.67
C THR A 211 17.37 36.59 45.04
N ASP A 212 16.89 35.80 46.02
CA ASP A 212 16.68 36.24 47.39
C ASP A 212 18.00 36.62 48.09
N GLU A 213 19.07 35.87 47.80
CA GLU A 213 20.42 36.20 48.30
C GLU A 213 20.94 37.51 47.69
N ALA A 214 20.75 37.74 46.39
CA ALA A 214 21.14 38.96 45.71
C ALA A 214 20.42 40.19 46.27
N GLU A 215 19.09 40.08 46.48
CA GLU A 215 18.32 41.18 47.10
C GLU A 215 18.82 41.52 48.51
N ARG A 216 19.05 40.51 49.34
CA ARG A 216 19.62 40.72 50.69
C ARG A 216 21.00 41.36 50.65
N LEU A 217 21.88 40.92 49.80
CA LEU A 217 23.22 41.47 49.66
C LEU A 217 23.22 42.92 49.09
N THR A 218 22.28 43.22 48.19
CA THR A 218 22.10 44.57 47.61
C THR A 218 21.71 45.59 48.68
N HIS A 219 20.82 45.21 49.60
CA HIS A 219 20.34 46.11 50.68
C HIS A 219 21.18 46.00 51.97
N THR A 220 22.27 45.25 51.93
CA THR A 220 23.11 44.98 53.11
C THR A 220 23.53 46.28 53.83
N GLN A 221 23.93 47.32 53.10
CA GLN A 221 24.34 48.59 53.68
C GLN A 221 23.17 49.30 54.38
N GLU A 222 21.99 49.37 53.75
CA GLU A 222 20.79 49.98 54.34
C GLU A 222 20.32 49.22 55.60
N ILE A 223 20.37 47.90 55.56
CA ILE A 223 20.06 47.03 56.72
C ILE A 223 21.05 47.28 57.87
N GLN A 224 22.36 47.33 57.58
CA GLN A 224 23.35 47.60 58.61
C GLN A 224 23.23 48.99 59.23
N GLU A 225 23.01 50.04 58.42
CA GLU A 225 22.79 51.40 58.90
C GLU A 225 21.51 51.45 59.74
N GLY A 226 20.44 50.78 59.31
CA GLY A 226 19.18 50.69 60.08
C GLY A 226 19.35 49.97 61.40
N LEU A 227 20.00 48.80 61.44
CA LEU A 227 20.28 48.04 62.66
C LEU A 227 21.19 48.84 63.59
N GLN A 228 22.25 49.46 63.05
CA GLN A 228 23.13 50.28 63.84
C GLN A 228 22.43 51.48 64.48
N SER A 229 21.50 52.13 63.75
CA SER A 229 20.71 53.24 64.24
C SER A 229 19.77 52.80 65.39
N ILE A 230 19.07 51.64 65.24
CA ILE A 230 18.21 51.06 66.26
C ILE A 230 19.03 50.68 67.51
N LEU A 231 20.13 49.96 67.35
CA LEU A 231 21.02 49.57 68.46
C LEU A 231 21.57 50.78 69.16
N ALA A 232 21.89 51.87 68.44
CA ALA A 232 22.36 53.09 69.02
C ALA A 232 21.32 53.76 69.94
N LEU A 233 20.00 53.62 69.67
CA LEU A 233 18.95 54.11 70.55
C LEU A 233 18.80 53.25 71.82
N LEU A 234 19.14 51.95 71.74
CA LEU A 234 19.05 51.05 72.88
C LEU A 234 20.30 51.04 73.80
N ASN A 235 21.53 51.25 73.25
CA ASN A 235 22.78 50.97 73.93
C ASN A 235 23.76 52.18 74.09
N ARG A 236 23.41 53.42 73.69
CA ARG A 236 24.24 54.59 73.92
C ARG A 236 24.04 55.15 75.31
N PRO A 237 25.03 55.90 75.87
CA PRO A 237 24.85 56.62 77.12
C PRO A 237 23.57 57.48 77.12
N HIS A 238 22.70 57.28 78.07
CA HIS A 238 21.37 57.81 78.17
C HIS A 238 20.40 57.17 77.17
N SER A 239 20.61 55.88 76.82
CA SER A 239 19.71 55.06 75.96
C SER A 239 18.32 54.91 76.58
N ILE A 240 17.42 54.37 75.74
CA ILE A 240 16.05 54.05 76.21
C ILE A 240 16.12 53.06 77.37
N VAL A 241 17.02 52.07 77.34
CA VAL A 241 17.21 51.06 78.40
C VAL A 241 17.72 51.73 79.68
N ASP A 242 18.75 52.63 79.60
CA ASP A 242 19.27 53.37 80.73
C ASP A 242 18.20 54.24 81.38
N GLN A 243 17.37 54.91 80.57
CA GLN A 243 16.28 55.76 81.06
C GLN A 243 15.18 54.93 81.76
N LEU A 244 14.82 53.80 81.21
CA LEU A 244 13.81 52.90 81.83
C LEU A 244 14.36 52.25 83.08
N THR A 245 15.62 51.87 83.13
CA THR A 245 16.31 51.39 84.33
C THR A 245 16.34 52.40 85.40
N THR A 246 16.74 53.65 85.07
CA THR A 246 16.66 54.80 86.05
C THR A 246 15.24 55.05 86.55
N ALA A 247 14.26 55.03 85.68
CA ALA A 247 12.88 55.13 86.06
C ALA A 247 12.42 53.95 86.96
N GLN A 248 12.84 52.76 86.70
CA GLN A 248 12.59 51.59 87.52
C GLN A 248 13.20 51.75 88.92
N GLU A 249 14.48 52.15 89.04
CA GLU A 249 15.11 52.40 90.31
C GLU A 249 14.41 53.47 91.14
N GLN A 250 13.99 54.54 90.50
CA GLN A 250 13.19 55.63 91.18
C GLN A 250 11.83 55.08 91.61
N MET A 251 11.16 54.29 90.79
CA MET A 251 9.88 53.66 91.16
C MET A 251 10.09 52.66 92.35
N GLU A 252 11.14 51.87 92.37
CA GLU A 252 11.47 50.98 93.51
C GLU A 252 11.68 51.75 94.80
N GLN A 253 12.41 52.83 94.77
CA GLN A 253 12.65 53.69 95.90
C GLN A 253 11.32 54.31 96.39
N THR A 254 10.46 54.80 95.46
CA THR A 254 9.20 55.45 95.80
C THR A 254 8.15 54.44 96.28
N ALA A 255 8.17 53.19 95.79
CA ALA A 255 7.31 52.09 96.19
C ALA A 255 7.41 51.75 97.69
N THR A 256 8.57 52.06 98.32
CA THR A 256 8.75 51.94 99.78
C THR A 256 7.80 52.82 100.55
N TYR A 257 7.38 53.95 99.98
CA TYR A 257 6.45 54.91 100.59
C TYR A 257 5.05 54.90 100.00
N LEU A 258 4.86 54.34 98.80
CA LEU A 258 3.56 54.21 98.09
C LEU A 258 3.46 52.77 97.53
N PRO A 259 2.89 51.84 98.28
CA PRO A 259 2.84 50.42 97.89
C PRO A 259 2.10 50.12 96.58
N GLU A 260 1.24 50.99 96.16
CA GLU A 260 0.46 50.90 94.90
C GLU A 260 1.41 50.94 93.68
N LEU A 261 2.61 51.46 93.78
CA LEU A 261 3.61 51.52 92.74
C LEU A 261 4.32 50.18 92.48
N SER A 262 4.22 49.21 93.40
CA SER A 262 4.94 47.90 93.25
C SER A 262 4.52 47.16 92.00
N ASN A 263 3.23 47.21 91.59
CA ASN A 263 2.82 46.53 90.33
C ASN A 263 3.39 47.25 89.07
N TYR A 264 3.52 48.56 89.12
CA TYR A 264 4.10 49.34 88.01
C TYR A 264 5.63 49.13 87.93
N THR A 265 6.32 48.92 89.04
CA THR A 265 7.72 48.63 89.10
C THR A 265 8.03 47.23 88.47
N GLU A 266 7.18 46.27 88.76
CA GLU A 266 7.33 44.90 88.19
C GLU A 266 7.07 44.92 86.68
N ARG A 267 6.12 45.67 86.22
CA ARG A 267 5.86 45.87 84.80
C ARG A 267 7.03 46.58 84.11
N MET A 268 7.66 47.59 84.77
CA MET A 268 8.83 48.29 84.26
C MET A 268 10.03 47.37 84.16
N ARG A 269 10.25 46.50 85.17
CA ARG A 269 11.30 45.49 85.16
C ARG A 269 11.11 44.52 83.97
N SER A 270 9.89 44.05 83.70
CA SER A 270 9.61 43.16 82.57
C SER A 270 9.91 43.82 81.22
N LEU A 271 9.62 45.14 81.06
CA LEU A 271 9.96 45.92 79.86
C LEU A 271 11.47 46.06 79.62
N VAL A 272 12.23 46.28 80.71
CA VAL A 272 13.69 46.37 80.60
C VAL A 272 14.30 45.03 80.15
N ILE A 273 13.83 43.89 80.77
CA ILE A 273 14.30 42.57 80.36
C ILE A 273 13.96 42.28 78.87
N GLU A 274 12.75 42.60 78.42
CA GLU A 274 12.32 42.41 77.05
C GLU A 274 13.15 43.21 76.06
N LEU A 275 13.52 44.48 76.43
CA LEU A 275 14.36 45.33 75.61
C LEU A 275 15.79 44.81 75.54
N ASP A 276 16.36 44.23 76.62
CA ASP A 276 17.69 43.62 76.61
C ASP A 276 17.70 42.37 75.71
N ASP A 277 16.62 41.56 75.72
CA ASP A 277 16.49 40.42 74.81
C ASP A 277 16.41 40.87 73.35
N ILE A 278 15.60 41.91 73.05
CA ILE A 278 15.53 42.48 71.68
C ILE A 278 16.90 43.03 71.27
N GLU A 279 17.61 43.73 72.16
CA GLU A 279 18.98 44.21 71.86
C GLU A 279 19.94 43.07 71.50
N SER A 280 19.91 42.01 72.29
CA SER A 280 20.74 40.81 72.04
C SER A 280 20.43 40.18 70.69
N ASP A 281 19.16 40.05 70.33
CA ASP A 281 18.71 39.50 69.05
C ASP A 281 19.12 40.38 67.89
N LEU A 282 19.00 41.73 68.00
CA LEU A 282 19.43 42.68 66.98
C LEU A 282 20.96 42.69 66.81
N ASN A 283 21.74 42.56 67.90
CA ASN A 283 23.20 42.41 67.80
C ASN A 283 23.61 41.11 67.08
N ARG A 284 22.89 40.02 67.34
CA ARG A 284 23.09 38.75 66.61
C ARG A 284 22.79 38.93 65.12
N LEU A 285 21.65 39.52 64.76
CA LEU A 285 21.27 39.80 63.36
C LEU A 285 22.25 40.72 62.66
N GLN A 286 22.83 41.76 63.34
CA GLN A 286 23.84 42.63 62.78
C GLN A 286 25.12 41.87 62.44
N GLY A 287 25.48 40.86 63.27
CA GLY A 287 26.66 39.99 63.02
C GLY A 287 26.47 39.01 61.86
N GLU A 288 25.21 38.62 61.60
CA GLU A 288 24.86 37.73 60.48
C GLU A 288 24.80 38.46 59.13
N VAL A 289 24.56 39.77 59.11
CA VAL A 289 24.51 40.60 57.90
C VAL A 289 25.94 40.99 57.48
N ALA A 290 26.64 40.04 56.80
CA ALA A 290 28.00 40.29 56.32
C ALA A 290 27.98 40.97 54.94
N TYR A 291 28.70 42.09 54.82
CA TYR A 291 28.93 42.73 53.52
C TYR A 291 29.90 41.90 52.66
N ASN A 292 29.37 41.24 51.58
CA ASN A 292 30.17 40.42 50.67
C ASN A 292 29.91 40.84 49.20
N PRO A 293 30.62 41.89 48.73
CA PRO A 293 30.46 42.40 47.38
C PRO A 293 30.89 41.40 46.30
N SER A 294 31.88 40.57 46.57
CA SER A 294 32.37 39.56 45.64
C SER A 294 31.28 38.49 45.38
N ARG A 295 30.56 38.11 46.43
CA ARG A 295 29.47 37.13 46.28
C ARG A 295 28.25 37.73 45.50
N LEU A 296 27.95 39.01 45.73
CA LEU A 296 26.91 39.69 44.97
C LEU A 296 27.26 39.80 43.47
N GLU A 297 28.52 40.11 43.15
CA GLU A 297 29.03 40.17 41.77
C GLU A 297 28.96 38.78 41.09
N GLU A 298 29.33 37.72 41.80
CA GLU A 298 29.20 36.33 41.32
C GLU A 298 27.75 35.97 40.99
N ILE A 299 26.79 36.23 41.89
CA ILE A 299 25.38 35.96 41.71
C ILE A 299 24.81 36.78 40.53
N ASN A 300 25.15 38.08 40.47
CA ASN A 300 24.72 38.92 39.36
C ASN A 300 25.26 38.45 38.00
N THR A 301 26.43 37.88 37.97
CA THR A 301 27.02 37.30 36.76
C THR A 301 26.23 36.07 36.33
N ILE A 302 25.85 35.19 37.25
CA ILE A 302 25.03 33.99 36.97
C ILE A 302 23.63 34.40 36.48
N LEU A 303 22.93 35.26 37.23
CA LEU A 303 21.61 35.73 36.88
C LEU A 303 21.60 36.50 35.55
N GLY A 304 22.61 37.34 35.32
CA GLY A 304 22.81 38.06 34.06
C GLY A 304 23.02 37.08 32.88
N GLY A 305 23.80 36.04 33.09
CA GLY A 305 24.04 34.98 32.11
C GLY A 305 22.74 34.21 31.77
N VAL A 306 21.97 33.84 32.79
CA VAL A 306 20.64 33.17 32.59
C VAL A 306 19.71 34.06 31.76
N ASN A 307 19.55 35.34 32.16
CA ASN A 307 18.65 36.27 31.44
C ASN A 307 19.12 36.51 29.99
N ALA A 308 20.42 36.56 29.73
CA ALA A 308 20.97 36.70 28.39
C ALA A 308 20.64 35.48 27.51
N LEU A 309 20.77 34.26 28.06
CA LEU A 309 20.45 33.02 27.33
C LEU A 309 18.95 32.83 27.13
N LEU A 310 18.12 33.17 28.11
CA LEU A 310 16.66 33.16 27.96
C LEU A 310 16.23 34.06 26.79
N LYS A 311 16.75 35.28 26.72
CA LYS A 311 16.48 36.22 25.64
C LYS A 311 17.04 35.71 24.29
N LYS A 312 18.25 35.14 24.28
CA LYS A 312 18.88 34.63 23.06
C LYS A 312 18.10 33.50 22.44
N HIS A 313 17.57 32.57 23.26
CA HIS A 313 16.85 31.39 22.82
C HIS A 313 15.32 31.56 22.84
N ASN A 314 14.83 32.80 23.20
CA ASN A 314 13.40 33.13 23.27
C ASN A 314 12.62 32.21 24.22
N LEU A 315 13.22 31.92 25.38
CA LEU A 315 12.65 31.11 26.45
C LEU A 315 12.10 32.01 27.55
N LEU A 316 11.11 31.52 28.30
CA LEU A 316 10.39 32.32 29.29
C LEU A 316 10.86 32.03 30.73
N SER A 317 11.39 30.85 30.98
CA SER A 317 11.81 30.44 32.33
C SER A 317 13.14 29.69 32.35
N PRO A 318 13.85 29.70 33.48
CA PRO A 318 15.06 28.91 33.64
C PRO A 318 14.89 27.40 33.53
N GLU A 319 13.68 26.89 33.88
CA GLU A 319 13.33 25.49 33.74
C GLU A 319 13.29 25.11 32.24
N GLU A 320 12.71 25.97 31.40
CA GLU A 320 12.74 25.80 29.94
C GLU A 320 14.17 25.80 29.38
N LEU A 321 15.10 26.58 30.00
CA LEU A 321 16.49 26.60 29.57
C LEU A 321 17.20 25.27 29.91
N ILE A 322 16.88 24.66 31.05
CA ILE A 322 17.41 23.35 31.46
C ILE A 322 16.84 22.26 30.50
N GLU A 323 15.54 22.26 30.24
CA GLU A 323 14.91 21.32 29.30
C GLU A 323 15.53 21.46 27.90
N TYR A 324 15.70 22.68 27.42
CA TYR A 324 16.35 22.96 26.14
C TYR A 324 17.79 22.46 26.09
N SER A 325 18.55 22.61 27.18
CA SER A 325 19.91 22.04 27.30
C SER A 325 19.92 20.52 27.20
N GLN A 326 18.94 19.84 27.85
CA GLN A 326 18.79 18.39 27.78
C GLN A 326 18.41 17.93 26.37
N GLU A 327 17.51 18.63 25.69
CA GLU A 327 17.18 18.37 24.29
C GLU A 327 18.39 18.52 23.36
N LEU A 328 19.18 19.57 23.52
CA LEU A 328 20.41 19.80 22.76
C LEU A 328 21.41 18.67 23.00
N GLY A 329 21.60 18.27 24.26
CA GLY A 329 22.48 17.15 24.62
C GLY A 329 22.05 15.83 23.96
N ALA A 330 20.71 15.54 23.95
CA ALA A 330 20.17 14.38 23.28
C ALA A 330 20.38 14.43 21.75
N LYS A 331 20.15 15.59 21.11
CA LYS A 331 20.40 15.78 19.67
C LYS A 331 21.85 15.57 19.31
N LEU A 332 22.80 16.11 20.10
CA LEU A 332 24.23 15.93 19.89
C LEU A 332 24.68 14.48 20.04
N ALA A 333 24.16 13.77 21.07
CA ALA A 333 24.42 12.34 21.26
C ALA A 333 23.89 11.49 20.08
N HIS A 334 22.69 11.82 19.58
CA HIS A 334 22.08 11.14 18.44
C HIS A 334 22.86 11.35 17.14
N THR A 335 23.45 12.55 16.95
CA THR A 335 24.30 12.84 15.77
C THR A 335 25.50 11.91 15.71
N ALA A 336 26.11 11.59 16.83
CA ALA A 336 27.27 10.67 16.89
C ALA A 336 26.86 9.21 16.53
N GLN A 337 25.60 8.81 16.77
CA GLN A 337 25.10 7.49 16.43
C GLN A 337 24.81 7.33 14.92
N TYR A 338 24.46 8.42 14.23
CA TYR A 338 24.15 8.36 12.80
C TYR A 338 25.31 7.82 11.96
N GLU A 339 26.53 8.14 12.26
CA GLU A 339 27.68 7.66 11.50
C GLU A 339 27.81 6.13 11.57
N GLN A 340 27.61 5.57 12.75
CA GLN A 340 27.67 4.13 12.96
C GLN A 340 26.49 3.44 12.23
N GLU A 341 25.26 3.91 12.43
CA GLU A 341 24.07 3.35 11.79
C GLU A 341 24.17 3.43 10.26
N LEU A 342 24.67 4.53 9.71
CA LEU A 342 24.91 4.68 8.28
C LEU A 342 25.95 3.69 7.75
N ALA A 343 27.04 3.46 8.49
CA ALA A 343 28.08 2.52 8.09
C ALA A 343 27.56 1.06 8.10
N GLU A 344 26.81 0.69 9.13
CA GLU A 344 26.20 -0.63 9.26
C GLU A 344 25.16 -0.87 8.16
N LEU A 345 24.21 0.05 8.00
CA LEU A 345 23.15 -0.07 7.00
C LEU A 345 23.69 -0.04 5.56
N ARG A 346 24.74 0.74 5.30
CA ARG A 346 25.42 0.76 4.00
C ARG A 346 26.07 -0.58 3.68
N THR A 347 26.68 -1.21 4.66
CA THR A 347 27.31 -2.54 4.50
C THR A 347 26.24 -3.60 4.20
N GLU A 348 25.13 -3.57 4.93
CA GLU A 348 24.00 -4.46 4.73
C GLU A 348 23.38 -4.29 3.32
N VAL A 349 23.13 -3.05 2.90
CA VAL A 349 22.59 -2.75 1.55
C VAL A 349 23.52 -3.25 0.44
N LEU A 350 24.84 -3.15 0.61
CA LEU A 350 25.82 -3.65 -0.36
C LEU A 350 25.82 -5.19 -0.43
N GLN A 351 25.69 -5.88 0.70
CA GLN A 351 25.58 -7.34 0.76
C GLN A 351 24.28 -7.81 0.10
N GLN A 352 23.14 -7.22 0.47
CA GLN A 352 21.84 -7.52 -0.12
C GLN A 352 21.81 -7.25 -1.62
N ARG A 353 22.42 -6.16 -2.08
CA ARG A 353 22.56 -5.88 -3.52
C ARG A 353 23.31 -6.99 -4.24
N THR A 354 24.39 -7.50 -3.65
CA THR A 354 25.18 -8.59 -4.25
C THR A 354 24.37 -9.89 -4.31
N GLU A 355 23.58 -10.18 -3.27
CA GLU A 355 22.66 -11.32 -3.23
C GLU A 355 21.60 -11.21 -4.34
N VAL A 356 20.92 -10.06 -4.44
CA VAL A 356 19.90 -9.79 -5.47
C VAL A 356 20.48 -9.94 -6.88
N LEU A 357 21.69 -9.40 -7.14
CA LEU A 357 22.35 -9.52 -8.43
C LEU A 357 22.71 -10.99 -8.76
N THR A 358 23.09 -11.79 -7.76
CA THR A 358 23.41 -13.20 -7.94
C THR A 358 22.15 -14.00 -8.26
N LEU A 359 21.08 -13.82 -7.45
CA LEU A 359 19.79 -14.45 -7.70
C LEU A 359 19.18 -14.02 -9.04
N GLY A 360 19.34 -12.73 -9.40
CA GLY A 360 18.87 -12.21 -10.68
C GLY A 360 19.53 -12.84 -11.88
N LYS A 361 20.85 -13.14 -11.80
CA LYS A 361 21.56 -13.88 -12.86
C LYS A 361 21.12 -15.34 -12.94
N GLN A 362 20.94 -16.01 -11.80
CA GLN A 362 20.43 -17.39 -11.77
C GLN A 362 19.02 -17.47 -12.36
N LEU A 363 18.16 -16.52 -12.02
CA LEU A 363 16.80 -16.42 -12.55
C LEU A 363 16.82 -16.14 -14.07
N HIS A 364 17.72 -15.27 -14.54
CA HIS A 364 17.92 -15.03 -15.98
C HIS A 364 18.31 -16.30 -16.73
N GLU A 365 19.26 -17.10 -16.20
CA GLU A 365 19.68 -18.36 -16.80
C GLU A 365 18.53 -19.39 -16.84
N ALA A 366 17.75 -19.47 -15.77
CA ALA A 366 16.56 -20.34 -15.70
C ALA A 366 15.52 -19.91 -16.74
N ARG A 367 15.20 -18.61 -16.81
CA ARG A 367 14.29 -18.02 -17.79
C ARG A 367 14.77 -18.23 -19.23
N ALA A 368 16.08 -18.12 -19.49
CA ALA A 368 16.64 -18.32 -20.83
C ALA A 368 16.50 -19.80 -21.31
N LYS A 369 16.57 -20.76 -20.40
CA LYS A 369 16.29 -22.17 -20.70
C LYS A 369 14.79 -22.39 -20.97
N ALA A 370 13.93 -21.86 -20.09
CA ALA A 370 12.49 -21.94 -20.24
C ALA A 370 12.02 -21.28 -21.55
N ALA A 371 12.53 -20.09 -21.87
CA ALA A 371 12.22 -19.35 -23.09
C ALA A 371 12.48 -20.17 -24.36
N LYS A 372 13.60 -20.89 -24.44
CA LYS A 372 13.91 -21.78 -25.58
C LYS A 372 12.92 -22.94 -25.70
N THR A 373 12.50 -23.50 -24.57
CA THR A 373 11.52 -24.60 -24.55
C THR A 373 10.15 -24.08 -24.97
N ILE A 374 9.72 -22.93 -24.44
CA ILE A 374 8.48 -22.26 -24.83
C ILE A 374 8.50 -21.94 -26.33
N ALA A 375 9.57 -21.31 -26.82
CA ALA A 375 9.68 -20.92 -28.23
C ALA A 375 9.51 -22.11 -29.18
N ARG A 376 10.13 -23.26 -28.87
CA ARG A 376 9.99 -24.48 -29.64
C ARG A 376 8.56 -25.04 -29.58
N SER A 377 8.00 -25.22 -28.40
CA SER A 377 6.65 -25.76 -28.22
C SER A 377 5.58 -24.89 -28.89
N VAL A 378 5.68 -23.57 -28.74
CA VAL A 378 4.77 -22.63 -29.40
C VAL A 378 4.90 -22.69 -30.91
N THR A 379 6.13 -22.76 -31.46
CA THR A 379 6.35 -22.89 -32.91
C THR A 379 5.74 -24.17 -33.43
N GLU A 380 5.92 -25.33 -32.76
CA GLU A 380 5.31 -26.60 -33.12
C GLU A 380 3.78 -26.52 -33.13
N THR A 381 3.21 -25.89 -32.11
CA THR A 381 1.75 -25.66 -32.02
C THR A 381 1.25 -24.75 -33.14
N LEU A 382 1.93 -23.65 -33.45
CA LEU A 382 1.57 -22.76 -34.56
C LEU A 382 1.62 -23.49 -35.92
N CYS A 383 2.58 -24.38 -36.14
CA CYS A 383 2.61 -25.22 -37.33
C CYS A 383 1.37 -26.09 -37.45
N GLN A 384 0.85 -26.65 -36.35
CA GLN A 384 -0.40 -27.40 -36.33
C GLN A 384 -1.62 -26.54 -36.63
N LEU A 385 -1.57 -25.25 -36.31
CA LEU A 385 -2.64 -24.25 -36.51
C LEU A 385 -2.58 -23.56 -37.89
N GLU A 386 -2.13 -24.26 -38.93
CA GLU A 386 -1.97 -23.74 -40.31
C GLU A 386 -1.03 -22.53 -40.44
N MET A 387 0.00 -22.47 -39.59
CA MET A 387 1.11 -21.55 -39.74
C MET A 387 2.43 -22.31 -39.94
N PRO A 388 2.57 -23.08 -41.03
CA PRO A 388 3.69 -24.07 -41.20
C PRO A 388 5.07 -23.41 -41.27
N HIS A 389 5.12 -22.11 -41.54
CA HIS A 389 6.35 -21.33 -41.63
C HIS A 389 6.52 -20.37 -40.46
N ALA A 390 5.61 -20.39 -39.47
CA ALA A 390 5.72 -19.55 -38.31
C ALA A 390 6.96 -19.87 -37.49
N ARG A 391 7.60 -18.84 -37.02
CA ARG A 391 8.71 -18.91 -36.05
C ARG A 391 8.40 -18.00 -34.90
N PHE A 392 8.38 -18.55 -33.69
CA PHE A 392 8.24 -17.79 -32.46
C PHE A 392 9.56 -17.86 -31.68
N ASP A 393 9.97 -16.74 -31.12
CA ASP A 393 11.15 -16.66 -30.26
C ASP A 393 10.90 -15.69 -29.11
N ILE A 394 11.68 -15.80 -28.05
CA ILE A 394 11.61 -14.95 -26.86
C ILE A 394 13.00 -14.31 -26.68
N ALA A 395 13.08 -13.02 -26.93
CA ALA A 395 14.28 -12.24 -26.68
C ALA A 395 14.33 -11.87 -25.19
N LEU A 396 15.40 -12.27 -24.52
CA LEU A 396 15.70 -11.93 -23.13
C LEU A 396 16.96 -11.06 -23.10
N GLN A 397 16.83 -9.87 -22.53
CA GLN A 397 17.95 -8.97 -22.30
C GLN A 397 18.16 -8.77 -20.81
N LEU A 398 19.38 -9.07 -20.34
CA LEU A 398 19.76 -8.85 -18.95
C LEU A 398 19.94 -7.34 -18.68
N LEU A 399 19.25 -6.82 -17.67
CA LEU A 399 19.35 -5.43 -17.22
C LEU A 399 20.48 -5.25 -16.21
N ASP A 400 21.10 -4.08 -16.20
CA ASP A 400 22.15 -3.71 -15.23
C ASP A 400 21.61 -3.47 -13.83
N LYS A 401 20.33 -3.13 -13.72
CA LYS A 401 19.68 -2.79 -12.45
C LYS A 401 18.59 -3.81 -12.13
N PRO A 402 18.55 -4.29 -10.88
CA PRO A 402 17.48 -5.17 -10.44
C PRO A 402 16.15 -4.42 -10.40
N THR A 403 15.09 -5.11 -10.78
CA THR A 403 13.70 -4.67 -10.65
C THR A 403 12.94 -5.64 -9.75
N GLU A 404 11.73 -5.28 -9.36
CA GLU A 404 10.87 -6.15 -8.54
C GLU A 404 10.64 -7.54 -9.19
N ARG A 405 10.59 -7.61 -10.52
CA ARG A 405 10.28 -8.83 -11.29
C ARG A 405 11.52 -9.57 -11.82
N GLY A 406 12.70 -9.17 -11.41
CA GLY A 406 13.94 -9.74 -11.91
C GLY A 406 14.84 -8.72 -12.61
N MET A 407 15.79 -9.23 -13.36
CA MET A 407 16.74 -8.43 -14.14
C MET A 407 16.55 -8.64 -15.64
N ASP A 408 15.36 -9.04 -16.08
CA ASP A 408 15.08 -9.35 -17.48
C ASP A 408 14.15 -8.33 -18.10
N GLN A 409 14.51 -7.87 -19.28
CA GLN A 409 13.60 -7.32 -20.26
C GLN A 409 13.24 -8.42 -21.25
N VAL A 410 11.96 -8.58 -21.52
CA VAL A 410 11.42 -9.66 -22.35
C VAL A 410 10.67 -9.09 -23.53
N ASP A 411 10.91 -9.63 -24.72
CA ASP A 411 10.15 -9.31 -25.93
C ASP A 411 9.78 -10.61 -26.66
N PHE A 412 8.49 -10.81 -26.91
CA PHE A 412 7.99 -11.90 -27.73
C PHE A 412 8.10 -11.53 -29.20
N LEU A 413 8.76 -12.40 -29.98
CA LEU A 413 9.01 -12.20 -31.39
C LEU A 413 8.28 -13.26 -32.21
N LEU A 414 7.60 -12.85 -33.26
CA LEU A 414 6.91 -13.74 -34.19
C LEU A 414 7.23 -13.38 -35.65
N SER A 415 7.40 -14.42 -36.46
CA SER A 415 7.36 -14.33 -37.91
C SER A 415 6.33 -15.34 -38.41
N ALA A 416 5.36 -14.91 -39.20
CA ALA A 416 4.34 -15.79 -39.77
C ALA A 416 4.82 -16.54 -41.01
N ASN A 417 5.79 -15.99 -41.74
CA ASN A 417 6.26 -16.50 -43.03
C ASN A 417 7.79 -16.70 -43.01
N SER A 418 8.29 -17.65 -43.79
CA SER A 418 9.72 -17.99 -43.84
C SER A 418 10.62 -16.85 -44.37
N ASP A 419 10.10 -15.95 -45.16
CA ASP A 419 10.77 -14.85 -45.81
C ASP A 419 10.77 -13.56 -44.98
N GLN A 420 10.04 -13.54 -43.87
CA GLN A 420 9.95 -12.36 -42.98
C GLN A 420 10.89 -12.49 -41.78
N PRO A 421 11.50 -11.40 -41.32
CA PRO A 421 12.25 -11.39 -40.07
C PRO A 421 11.33 -11.56 -38.86
N LEU A 422 11.87 -12.07 -37.77
CA LEU A 422 11.22 -12.01 -36.47
C LEU A 422 10.96 -10.54 -36.06
N ARG A 423 9.75 -10.23 -35.69
CA ARG A 423 9.33 -8.89 -35.23
C ARG A 423 8.62 -8.99 -33.89
N PRO A 424 8.68 -7.95 -33.07
CA PRO A 424 7.89 -7.91 -31.84
C PRO A 424 6.41 -8.16 -32.13
N VAL A 425 5.77 -8.96 -31.28
CA VAL A 425 4.33 -9.30 -31.40
C VAL A 425 3.48 -8.01 -31.37
N THR A 426 4.00 -6.93 -30.78
CA THR A 426 3.39 -5.60 -30.79
C THR A 426 3.19 -5.03 -32.19
N ASP A 427 4.01 -5.41 -33.15
CA ASP A 427 4.06 -4.84 -34.51
C ASP A 427 3.27 -5.67 -35.52
N ILE A 428 2.65 -6.77 -35.07
CA ILE A 428 1.87 -7.65 -35.91
C ILE A 428 0.45 -7.13 -36.06
N ALA A 429 0.05 -6.92 -37.31
CA ALA A 429 -1.26 -6.34 -37.65
C ALA A 429 -2.37 -7.39 -37.81
N SER A 430 -2.05 -8.68 -38.00
CA SER A 430 -3.01 -9.75 -38.27
C SER A 430 -3.66 -10.27 -36.98
N GLY A 431 -4.95 -10.00 -36.79
CA GLY A 431 -5.73 -10.49 -35.65
C GLY A 431 -5.75 -12.02 -35.53
N GLY A 432 -5.88 -12.73 -36.65
CA GLY A 432 -5.87 -14.20 -36.66
C GLY A 432 -4.53 -14.83 -36.25
N GLU A 433 -3.41 -14.23 -36.64
CA GLU A 433 -2.07 -14.69 -36.23
C GLU A 433 -1.87 -14.54 -34.73
N ILE A 434 -2.29 -13.40 -34.18
CA ILE A 434 -2.19 -13.11 -32.74
C ILE A 434 -3.13 -14.04 -31.96
N ALA A 435 -4.35 -14.29 -32.46
CA ALA A 435 -5.30 -15.21 -31.81
C ALA A 435 -4.75 -16.64 -31.72
N ARG A 436 -4.12 -17.13 -32.81
CA ARG A 436 -3.48 -18.46 -32.82
C ARG A 436 -2.25 -18.51 -31.91
N LEU A 437 -1.44 -17.43 -31.86
CA LEU A 437 -0.34 -17.35 -30.88
C LEU A 437 -0.85 -17.39 -29.44
N MET A 438 -1.92 -16.64 -29.14
CA MET A 438 -2.54 -16.65 -27.81
C MET A 438 -3.05 -18.05 -27.44
N LEU A 439 -3.71 -18.73 -28.36
CA LEU A 439 -4.15 -20.11 -28.14
C LEU A 439 -2.98 -21.03 -27.82
N ALA A 440 -1.90 -20.96 -28.61
CA ALA A 440 -0.69 -21.77 -28.39
C ALA A 440 -0.06 -21.52 -27.01
N LEU A 441 0.03 -20.24 -26.59
CA LEU A 441 0.59 -19.86 -25.30
C LEU A 441 -0.30 -20.32 -24.12
N LYS A 442 -1.63 -20.26 -24.28
CA LYS A 442 -2.59 -20.73 -23.26
C LYS A 442 -2.61 -22.26 -23.16
N ALA A 443 -2.54 -22.96 -24.28
CA ALA A 443 -2.42 -24.41 -24.28
C ALA A 443 -1.14 -24.89 -23.57
N LEU A 444 -0.02 -24.20 -23.79
CA LEU A 444 1.22 -24.48 -23.10
C LEU A 444 1.09 -24.31 -21.57
N ARG A 445 0.45 -23.22 -21.13
CA ARG A 445 0.21 -22.97 -19.70
C ARG A 445 -0.70 -24.02 -19.07
N SER A 446 -1.75 -24.44 -19.77
CA SER A 446 -2.65 -25.49 -19.30
C SER A 446 -1.96 -26.86 -19.13
N GLN A 447 -0.92 -27.14 -19.90
CA GLN A 447 -0.14 -28.37 -19.80
C GLN A 447 0.88 -28.36 -18.64
N ALA A 448 1.42 -27.18 -18.29
CA ALA A 448 2.45 -27.04 -17.26
C ALA A 448 1.91 -27.20 -15.83
N THR A 449 0.64 -26.88 -15.61
CA THR A 449 0.02 -26.97 -14.29
C THR A 449 -0.33 -28.44 -14.00
N THR A 450 0.38 -29.06 -13.06
CA THR A 450 0.25 -30.50 -12.74
C THR A 450 -0.88 -30.83 -11.78
N SER A 451 -1.39 -29.86 -11.03
CA SER A 451 -2.47 -30.05 -10.06
C SER A 451 -3.83 -29.79 -10.70
N SER A 452 -4.70 -30.82 -10.76
CA SER A 452 -6.07 -30.69 -11.25
C SER A 452 -6.91 -29.70 -10.41
N ALA A 453 -6.60 -29.53 -9.14
CA ALA A 453 -7.29 -28.57 -8.25
C ALA A 453 -6.94 -27.11 -8.58
N GLU A 454 -5.68 -26.80 -8.90
CA GLU A 454 -5.24 -25.47 -9.31
C GLU A 454 -5.80 -25.07 -10.68
N LEU A 455 -5.94 -26.05 -11.59
CA LEU A 455 -6.55 -25.82 -12.90
C LEU A 455 -8.05 -25.57 -12.83
N ALA A 456 -8.76 -26.32 -11.98
CA ALA A 456 -10.21 -26.14 -11.78
C ALA A 456 -10.55 -24.76 -11.18
N SER A 457 -9.63 -24.17 -10.43
CA SER A 457 -9.75 -22.80 -9.85
C SER A 457 -9.14 -21.70 -10.72
N SER A 458 -8.66 -22.02 -11.94
CA SER A 458 -8.14 -21.01 -12.88
C SER A 458 -9.23 -20.11 -13.43
N PRO A 459 -8.90 -18.89 -13.89
CA PRO A 459 -9.85 -17.99 -14.54
C PRO A 459 -10.57 -18.68 -15.71
N ALA A 460 -11.88 -18.44 -15.87
CA ALA A 460 -12.58 -18.88 -17.07
C ALA A 460 -12.04 -18.14 -18.30
N ILE A 461 -11.74 -18.86 -19.37
CA ILE A 461 -11.21 -18.25 -20.60
C ILE A 461 -12.34 -18.02 -21.59
N VAL A 462 -12.33 -16.87 -22.22
CA VAL A 462 -13.29 -16.51 -23.29
C VAL A 462 -12.52 -16.20 -24.56
N PHE A 463 -12.69 -17.03 -25.58
CA PHE A 463 -12.12 -16.79 -26.91
C PHE A 463 -13.19 -16.24 -27.84
N ASP A 464 -12.95 -15.04 -28.37
CA ASP A 464 -13.78 -14.41 -29.37
C ASP A 464 -13.03 -14.31 -30.70
N GLU A 465 -13.68 -14.71 -31.80
CA GLU A 465 -13.16 -14.65 -33.17
C GLU A 465 -11.83 -15.43 -33.39
N ILE A 466 -11.61 -16.52 -32.64
CA ILE A 466 -10.42 -17.36 -32.81
C ILE A 466 -10.38 -18.08 -34.17
N ASP A 467 -11.53 -18.20 -34.81
CA ASP A 467 -11.77 -18.86 -36.09
C ASP A 467 -11.57 -17.94 -37.31
N THR A 468 -11.23 -16.65 -37.10
CA THR A 468 -11.06 -15.70 -38.20
C THR A 468 -9.92 -16.12 -39.13
N GLY A 469 -10.23 -16.34 -40.40
CA GLY A 469 -9.26 -16.72 -41.45
C GLY A 469 -8.70 -18.13 -41.33
N THR A 470 -9.41 -19.04 -40.65
CA THR A 470 -9.02 -20.46 -40.55
C THR A 470 -9.77 -21.33 -41.58
N SER A 471 -9.11 -22.38 -42.08
CA SER A 471 -9.70 -23.39 -42.92
C SER A 471 -10.35 -24.52 -42.08
N GLY A 472 -11.10 -25.43 -42.73
CA GLY A 472 -11.74 -26.55 -42.04
C GLY A 472 -10.78 -27.44 -41.26
N ILE A 473 -9.57 -27.68 -41.74
CA ILE A 473 -8.56 -28.53 -41.08
C ILE A 473 -7.99 -27.80 -39.82
N ALA A 474 -7.68 -26.50 -39.94
CA ALA A 474 -7.22 -25.72 -38.79
C ALA A 474 -8.33 -25.59 -37.74
N ALA A 475 -9.58 -25.39 -38.17
CA ALA A 475 -10.72 -25.32 -37.28
C ALA A 475 -10.89 -26.61 -36.45
N SER A 476 -10.68 -27.78 -37.05
CA SER A 476 -10.72 -29.05 -36.32
C SER A 476 -9.61 -29.12 -35.28
N ARG A 477 -8.37 -28.76 -35.63
CA ARG A 477 -7.24 -28.77 -34.70
C ARG A 477 -7.40 -27.75 -33.57
N ILE A 478 -7.97 -26.58 -33.86
CA ILE A 478 -8.35 -25.60 -32.83
C ILE A 478 -9.39 -26.22 -31.89
N GLY A 479 -10.40 -26.90 -32.44
CA GLY A 479 -11.42 -27.62 -31.67
C GLY A 479 -10.81 -28.66 -30.73
N ASP A 480 -9.95 -29.55 -31.25
CA ASP A 480 -9.26 -30.58 -30.46
C ASP A 480 -8.43 -29.98 -29.31
N MET A 481 -7.70 -28.90 -29.60
CA MET A 481 -6.90 -28.19 -28.59
C MET A 481 -7.76 -27.55 -27.52
N LEU A 482 -8.85 -26.88 -27.89
CA LEU A 482 -9.79 -26.27 -26.96
C LEU A 482 -10.51 -27.34 -26.13
N HIS A 483 -10.86 -28.49 -26.73
CA HIS A 483 -11.43 -29.62 -26.03
C HIS A 483 -10.51 -30.13 -24.92
N THR A 484 -9.25 -30.41 -25.25
CA THR A 484 -8.24 -30.86 -24.29
C THR A 484 -8.00 -29.84 -23.17
N MET A 485 -7.99 -28.54 -23.48
CA MET A 485 -7.93 -27.51 -22.48
C MET A 485 -9.19 -27.45 -21.62
N GLY A 486 -10.38 -27.69 -22.24
CA GLY A 486 -11.67 -27.69 -21.59
C GLY A 486 -11.85 -28.79 -20.54
N GLU A 487 -11.14 -29.94 -20.68
CA GLU A 487 -11.13 -30.98 -19.65
C GLU A 487 -10.61 -30.50 -18.29
N ARG A 488 -9.83 -29.42 -18.30
CA ARG A 488 -9.11 -28.91 -17.12
C ARG A 488 -9.62 -27.59 -16.59
N GLN A 489 -10.20 -26.74 -17.46
CA GLN A 489 -10.68 -25.40 -17.10
C GLN A 489 -11.90 -25.02 -17.92
N GLN A 490 -12.67 -24.04 -17.42
CA GLN A 490 -13.84 -23.56 -18.14
C GLN A 490 -13.43 -22.63 -19.30
N ILE A 491 -13.89 -22.95 -20.51
CA ILE A 491 -13.60 -22.20 -21.73
C ILE A 491 -14.89 -21.88 -22.47
N PHE A 492 -15.08 -20.62 -22.81
CA PHE A 492 -16.10 -20.16 -23.74
C PHE A 492 -15.45 -19.86 -25.09
N VAL A 493 -15.95 -20.45 -26.16
CA VAL A 493 -15.51 -20.16 -27.52
C VAL A 493 -16.67 -19.62 -28.34
N ILE A 494 -16.54 -18.39 -28.81
CA ILE A 494 -17.49 -17.79 -29.73
C ILE A 494 -17.04 -18.13 -31.14
N THR A 495 -17.85 -18.91 -31.84
CA THR A 495 -17.49 -19.43 -33.17
C THR A 495 -18.66 -19.47 -34.12
N HIS A 496 -18.37 -19.45 -35.42
CA HIS A 496 -19.29 -19.74 -36.49
C HIS A 496 -18.93 -21.02 -37.27
N LEU A 497 -17.81 -21.68 -36.86
CA LEU A 497 -17.31 -22.88 -37.51
C LEU A 497 -17.87 -24.15 -36.84
N PRO A 498 -18.51 -25.06 -37.60
CA PRO A 498 -19.09 -26.30 -37.07
C PRO A 498 -18.05 -27.22 -36.45
N GLN A 499 -16.77 -27.21 -36.93
CA GLN A 499 -15.68 -28.04 -36.42
C GLN A 499 -15.29 -27.64 -34.98
N ILE A 500 -15.29 -26.35 -34.66
CA ILE A 500 -14.98 -25.86 -33.31
C ILE A 500 -16.22 -26.09 -32.40
N ALA A 501 -17.43 -25.80 -32.91
CA ALA A 501 -18.64 -25.97 -32.12
C ALA A 501 -18.90 -27.45 -31.76
N SER A 502 -18.53 -28.41 -32.64
CA SER A 502 -18.68 -29.84 -32.39
C SER A 502 -17.72 -30.35 -31.30
N ALA A 503 -16.54 -29.77 -31.17
CA ALA A 503 -15.55 -30.15 -30.16
C ALA A 503 -15.93 -29.73 -28.72
N ALA A 504 -16.92 -28.84 -28.56
CA ALA A 504 -17.37 -28.39 -27.25
C ALA A 504 -18.17 -29.46 -26.51
N THR A 505 -18.07 -29.49 -25.18
CA THR A 505 -18.89 -30.38 -24.33
C THR A 505 -20.32 -29.84 -24.19
N GLN A 506 -20.49 -28.53 -24.27
CA GLN A 506 -21.77 -27.85 -24.17
C GLN A 506 -21.92 -26.80 -25.28
N HIS A 507 -23.16 -26.52 -25.67
CA HIS A 507 -23.44 -25.60 -26.77
C HIS A 507 -24.55 -24.62 -26.43
N ILE A 508 -24.23 -23.34 -26.50
CA ILE A 508 -25.17 -22.24 -26.27
C ILE A 508 -25.50 -21.57 -27.59
N LEU A 509 -26.79 -21.42 -27.85
CA LEU A 509 -27.31 -20.68 -29.00
C LEU A 509 -27.79 -19.30 -28.56
N ILE A 510 -27.29 -18.26 -29.23
CA ILE A 510 -27.80 -16.91 -29.12
C ILE A 510 -28.63 -16.61 -30.37
N TYR A 511 -29.90 -16.26 -30.17
CA TYR A 511 -30.82 -15.99 -31.25
C TYR A 511 -31.65 -14.72 -30.99
N LYS A 512 -32.21 -14.16 -32.05
CA LYS A 512 -33.10 -13.01 -31.99
C LYS A 512 -34.55 -13.46 -32.12
N GLU A 513 -35.42 -12.81 -31.40
CA GLU A 513 -36.87 -12.93 -31.53
C GLU A 513 -37.48 -11.53 -31.69
N GLU A 514 -38.34 -11.38 -32.71
CA GLU A 514 -39.09 -10.14 -32.90
C GLU A 514 -40.45 -10.28 -32.26
N THR A 515 -40.71 -9.51 -31.22
CA THR A 515 -41.99 -9.48 -30.53
C THR A 515 -42.53 -8.05 -30.53
N ARG A 516 -43.71 -7.83 -31.14
CA ARG A 516 -44.39 -6.53 -31.23
C ARG A 516 -43.58 -5.40 -31.87
N GLY A 517 -42.64 -5.72 -32.79
CA GLY A 517 -41.81 -4.76 -33.50
C GLY A 517 -40.53 -4.37 -32.73
N GLU A 518 -40.25 -5.01 -31.60
CA GLU A 518 -38.98 -4.90 -30.88
C GLU A 518 -38.17 -6.19 -31.04
N THR A 519 -36.87 -6.07 -31.20
CA THR A 519 -35.92 -7.18 -31.31
C THR A 519 -35.33 -7.51 -29.93
N HIS A 520 -35.51 -8.75 -29.49
CA HIS A 520 -34.97 -9.27 -28.25
C HIS A 520 -33.91 -10.33 -28.55
N SER A 521 -32.81 -10.31 -27.81
CA SER A 521 -31.77 -11.37 -27.86
C SER A 521 -31.96 -12.33 -26.70
N HIS A 522 -32.01 -13.62 -27.04
CA HIS A 522 -32.16 -14.73 -26.11
C HIS A 522 -30.94 -15.65 -26.18
N LEU A 523 -30.65 -16.32 -25.07
CA LEU A 523 -29.58 -17.28 -24.94
C LEU A 523 -30.14 -18.56 -24.32
N ARG A 524 -29.83 -19.71 -24.90
CA ARG A 524 -30.23 -20.99 -24.34
C ARG A 524 -29.19 -22.06 -24.54
N LEU A 525 -29.07 -22.96 -23.56
CA LEU A 525 -28.30 -24.18 -23.67
C LEU A 525 -29.04 -25.17 -24.57
N LEU A 526 -28.37 -25.74 -25.56
CA LEU A 526 -28.97 -26.68 -26.49
C LEU A 526 -29.00 -28.09 -25.91
N THR A 527 -30.09 -28.81 -26.17
CA THR A 527 -30.17 -30.27 -25.99
C THR A 527 -29.29 -30.98 -27.02
N PRO A 528 -28.95 -32.27 -26.82
CA PRO A 528 -28.15 -33.03 -27.80
C PRO A 528 -28.78 -33.02 -29.21
N GLU A 529 -30.10 -33.12 -29.34
CA GLU A 529 -30.80 -33.09 -30.62
C GLU A 529 -30.76 -31.71 -31.28
N GLU A 530 -30.99 -30.66 -30.49
CA GLU A 530 -30.88 -29.27 -30.98
C GLU A 530 -29.44 -28.92 -31.39
N ARG A 531 -28.43 -29.47 -30.70
CA ARG A 531 -27.03 -29.30 -31.03
C ARG A 531 -26.70 -29.88 -32.41
N ILE A 532 -27.19 -31.07 -32.72
CA ILE A 532 -27.04 -31.67 -34.07
C ILE A 532 -27.60 -30.72 -35.12
N SER A 533 -28.81 -30.23 -34.87
CA SER A 533 -29.50 -29.31 -35.80
C SER A 533 -28.74 -28.01 -36.01
N GLU A 534 -28.21 -27.43 -34.94
CA GLU A 534 -27.41 -26.19 -35.01
C GLU A 534 -26.08 -26.40 -35.76
N ILE A 535 -25.37 -27.52 -35.51
CA ILE A 535 -24.12 -27.84 -36.24
C ILE A 535 -24.44 -28.08 -37.72
N ALA A 536 -25.55 -28.75 -38.06
CA ALA A 536 -26.00 -28.91 -39.43
C ALA A 536 -26.32 -27.54 -40.08
N ARG A 537 -26.97 -26.63 -39.34
CA ARG A 537 -27.25 -25.26 -39.79
C ARG A 537 -25.98 -24.47 -40.06
N LEU A 538 -24.97 -24.61 -39.22
CA LEU A 538 -23.67 -23.95 -39.42
C LEU A 538 -22.94 -24.45 -40.69
N GLN A 539 -23.21 -25.69 -41.14
CA GLN A 539 -22.65 -26.27 -42.37
C GLN A 539 -23.38 -25.87 -43.64
N SER A 540 -24.73 -25.89 -43.60
CA SER A 540 -25.58 -25.78 -44.78
C SER A 540 -26.38 -24.48 -44.89
N GLY A 541 -26.26 -23.61 -43.90
CA GLY A 541 -27.14 -22.42 -43.75
C GLY A 541 -28.52 -22.82 -43.27
N ASP A 542 -29.54 -21.99 -43.56
CA ASP A 542 -30.89 -22.14 -43.03
C ASP A 542 -31.65 -23.36 -43.61
N GLN A 543 -31.18 -23.95 -44.72
CA GLN A 543 -31.75 -25.18 -45.28
C GLN A 543 -30.99 -26.39 -44.75
N ILE A 544 -31.51 -27.00 -43.67
CA ILE A 544 -30.93 -28.19 -43.08
C ILE A 544 -31.31 -29.40 -43.95
N THR A 545 -30.30 -30.03 -44.59
CA THR A 545 -30.49 -31.25 -45.41
C THR A 545 -30.16 -32.50 -44.58
N PRO A 546 -30.69 -33.68 -44.99
CA PRO A 546 -30.33 -34.96 -44.34
C PRO A 546 -28.81 -35.23 -44.35
N GLU A 547 -28.11 -34.81 -45.40
CA GLU A 547 -26.66 -34.93 -45.54
C GLU A 547 -25.92 -34.07 -44.54
N ALA A 548 -26.40 -32.83 -44.27
CA ALA A 548 -25.86 -31.93 -43.27
C ALA A 548 -26.04 -32.50 -41.85
N ILE A 549 -27.19 -33.14 -41.57
CA ILE A 549 -27.42 -33.82 -40.28
C ILE A 549 -26.46 -35.00 -40.12
N ALA A 550 -26.25 -35.82 -41.16
CA ALA A 550 -25.31 -36.95 -41.11
C ALA A 550 -23.88 -36.47 -40.89
N ALA A 551 -23.47 -35.39 -41.56
CA ALA A 551 -22.16 -34.78 -41.37
C ALA A 551 -21.98 -34.16 -39.95
N ALA A 552 -23.03 -33.54 -39.39
CA ALA A 552 -23.04 -33.02 -38.03
C ALA A 552 -22.87 -34.14 -36.99
N HIS A 553 -23.54 -35.28 -37.19
CA HIS A 553 -23.35 -36.50 -36.37
C HIS A 553 -21.91 -36.99 -36.41
N THR A 554 -21.28 -37.03 -37.60
CA THR A 554 -19.91 -37.48 -37.76
C THR A 554 -18.94 -36.55 -37.00
N LEU A 555 -19.15 -35.24 -37.05
CA LEU A 555 -18.34 -34.27 -36.31
C LEU A 555 -18.47 -34.41 -34.79
N LEU A 556 -19.70 -34.65 -34.29
CA LEU A 556 -19.93 -34.81 -32.86
C LEU A 556 -19.32 -36.10 -32.31
N THR A 557 -19.47 -37.22 -33.02
CA THR A 557 -18.93 -38.52 -32.60
C THR A 557 -17.41 -38.60 -32.67
N ALA A 558 -16.72 -37.65 -33.30
CA ALA A 558 -15.26 -37.57 -33.30
C ALA A 558 -14.68 -37.07 -31.95
N HIS A 559 -15.51 -36.50 -31.09
CA HIS A 559 -15.12 -35.93 -29.81
C HIS A 559 -15.84 -36.54 -28.58
N ASP A 560 -16.75 -37.52 -28.82
CA ASP A 560 -17.34 -38.40 -27.80
C ASP A 560 -16.39 -39.63 -27.58
#